data_6ce7a2cf187826ee9ad14c92ceb4e6ea
#
_entry.id   6ce7a2cf187826ee9ad14c92ceb4e6ea
#
_cell.length_a   1.000
_cell.length_b   1.000
_cell.length_c   1.000
_cell.angle_alpha   90.00
_cell.angle_beta   90.00
_cell.angle_gamma   90.00
#
_symmetry.space_group_name_H-M   'P 1'
#
loop_
_entity.id
_entity.type
_entity.pdbx_description
1 polymer ?
#
loop_
_entity_poly.entity_id
_entity_poly.type
_entity_poly.pdbx_seq_one_letter_code
_entity_poly.pdbx_strand_id
1 'polypeptide(L)'
;MTRQDIIDELESRGFDDTIFLDDPSFEDAIIGITEDGHLIYNYDSMVNNLVDNYTKEGLNEDEAYTSAIEWISYNTIRAIPYMKSYGKEPIIAYSFNT
;
A
#
# COMPACT_ATOMS: atom_id res chain seq x y z
N MET A 1 -12.64 3.20 5.82
CA MET A 1 -12.72 3.93 4.55
C MET A 1 -12.63 2.96 3.40
N THR A 2 -13.58 2.99 2.50
CA THR A 2 -13.57 2.10 1.34
C THR A 2 -12.76 2.70 0.19
N ARG A 3 -12.46 1.86 -0.81
CA ARG A 3 -11.79 2.34 -2.03
C ARG A 3 -12.62 3.44 -2.70
N GLN A 4 -13.94 3.29 -2.73
CA GLN A 4 -14.82 4.29 -3.33
C GLN A 4 -14.75 5.62 -2.57
N ASP A 5 -14.67 5.59 -1.24
CA ASP A 5 -14.51 6.80 -0.44
C ASP A 5 -13.22 7.55 -0.81
N ILE A 6 -12.15 6.80 -1.03
CA ILE A 6 -10.86 7.38 -1.42
C ILE A 6 -10.97 7.97 -2.83
N ILE A 7 -11.59 7.27 -3.76
CA ILE A 7 -11.80 7.75 -5.13
C ILE A 7 -12.61 9.05 -5.13
N ASP A 8 -13.67 9.10 -4.33
CA ASP A 8 -14.52 10.30 -4.22
C ASP A 8 -13.72 11.49 -3.68
N GLU A 9 -12.86 11.26 -2.69
CA GLU A 9 -12.00 12.30 -2.15
C GLU A 9 -10.99 12.80 -3.20
N LEU A 10 -10.39 11.89 -3.96
CA LEU A 10 -9.47 12.24 -5.04
C LEU A 10 -10.16 13.08 -6.10
N GLU A 11 -11.35 12.68 -6.51
CA GLU A 11 -12.14 13.44 -7.49
C GLU A 11 -12.49 14.83 -6.99
N SER A 12 -12.86 14.94 -5.71
CA SER A 12 -13.22 16.24 -5.12
C SER A 12 -12.03 17.20 -5.09
N ARG A 13 -10.81 16.68 -5.06
CA ARG A 13 -9.58 17.47 -5.09
C ARG A 13 -9.04 17.69 -6.50
N GLY A 14 -9.69 17.11 -7.51
CA GLY A 14 -9.26 17.26 -8.90
C GLY A 14 -8.12 16.35 -9.33
N PHE A 15 -7.85 15.28 -8.59
CA PHE A 15 -6.81 14.31 -8.94
C PHE A 15 -7.40 13.18 -9.77
N ASP A 16 -6.89 12.98 -10.96
CA ASP A 16 -7.37 11.96 -11.91
C ASP A 16 -6.30 10.94 -12.31
N ASP A 17 -5.06 11.12 -11.86
CA ASP A 17 -3.93 10.27 -12.23
C ASP A 17 -3.27 9.57 -11.03
N THR A 18 -3.97 9.49 -9.90
CA THR A 18 -3.47 8.82 -8.70
C THR A 18 -3.48 7.31 -8.89
N ILE A 19 -2.36 6.68 -8.59
CA ILE A 19 -2.20 5.23 -8.75
C ILE A 19 -2.41 4.53 -7.42
N PHE A 20 -3.27 3.50 -7.41
CA PHE A 20 -3.45 2.60 -6.29
C PHE A 20 -2.53 1.39 -6.47
N LEU A 21 -2.09 0.81 -5.34
CA LEU A 21 -1.45 -0.50 -5.41
C LEU A 21 -2.49 -1.56 -5.77
N ASP A 22 -2.09 -2.53 -6.61
CA ASP A 22 -3.02 -3.53 -7.15
C ASP A 22 -3.56 -4.49 -6.10
N ASP A 23 -2.77 -4.81 -5.07
CA ASP A 23 -3.18 -5.78 -4.07
C ASP A 23 -4.25 -5.20 -3.15
N PRO A 24 -5.48 -5.76 -3.14
CA PRO A 24 -6.55 -5.26 -2.29
C PRO A 24 -6.24 -5.35 -0.79
N SER A 25 -5.29 -6.21 -0.39
CA SER A 25 -4.85 -6.31 1.00
C SER A 25 -4.23 -5.02 1.51
N PHE A 26 -3.79 -4.14 0.61
CA PHE A 26 -3.13 -2.90 0.98
C PHE A 26 -4.06 -1.70 1.10
N GLU A 27 -5.32 -1.83 0.74
CA GLU A 27 -6.26 -0.70 0.80
C GLU A 27 -6.39 -0.14 2.22
N ASP A 28 -6.43 -1.00 3.22
CA ASP A 28 -6.52 -0.58 4.63
C ASP A 28 -5.24 0.07 5.14
N ALA A 29 -4.16 -0.05 4.40
CA ALA A 29 -2.88 0.56 4.76
C ALA A 29 -2.75 2.01 4.28
N ILE A 30 -3.72 2.51 3.50
CA ILE A 30 -3.72 3.90 3.03
C ILE A 30 -4.01 4.82 4.22
N ILE A 31 -3.07 5.72 4.51
CA ILE A 31 -3.17 6.62 5.66
C ILE A 31 -3.34 8.08 5.28
N GLY A 32 -3.22 8.41 4.01
CA GLY A 32 -3.36 9.79 3.59
C GLY A 32 -3.00 10.01 2.15
N ILE A 33 -2.91 11.26 1.78
CA ILE A 33 -2.58 11.69 0.43
C ILE A 33 -1.67 12.92 0.51
N THR A 34 -0.72 13.03 -0.41
CA THR A 34 0.10 14.24 -0.50
C THR A 34 -0.67 15.38 -1.15
N GLU A 35 -0.15 16.60 -1.01
CA GLU A 35 -0.76 17.78 -1.59
C GLU A 35 -0.97 17.66 -3.11
N ASP A 36 -0.06 16.95 -3.79
CA ASP A 36 -0.08 16.80 -5.24
C ASP A 36 -0.70 15.47 -5.72
N GLY A 37 -1.30 14.69 -4.83
CA GLY A 37 -2.14 13.56 -5.24
C GLY A 37 -1.50 12.18 -5.21
N HIS A 38 -0.43 11.98 -4.45
CA HIS A 38 0.14 10.65 -4.22
C HIS A 38 -0.50 10.02 -2.99
N LEU A 39 -1.01 8.79 -3.11
CA LEU A 39 -1.49 8.04 -1.96
C LEU A 39 -0.32 7.63 -1.06
N ILE A 40 -0.52 7.69 0.24
CA ILE A 40 0.48 7.30 1.24
C ILE A 40 0.02 6.00 1.90
N TYR A 41 0.85 4.96 1.79
CA TYR A 41 0.60 3.65 2.40
C TYR A 41 1.52 3.47 3.61
N ASN A 42 0.99 2.93 4.70
CA ASN A 42 1.80 2.59 5.87
C ASN A 42 2.41 1.21 5.70
N TYR A 43 3.73 1.12 5.72
CA TYR A 43 4.46 -0.13 5.51
C TYR A 43 4.09 -1.20 6.52
N ASP A 44 4.03 -0.84 7.82
CA ASP A 44 3.74 -1.81 8.87
C ASP A 44 2.35 -2.41 8.71
N SER A 45 1.37 -1.61 8.31
CA SER A 45 0.02 -2.11 8.02
C SER A 45 0.01 -3.05 6.82
N MET A 46 0.80 -2.74 5.78
CA MET A 46 0.93 -3.63 4.62
C MET A 46 1.49 -4.99 5.04
N VAL A 47 2.56 -4.99 5.83
CA VAL A 47 3.16 -6.22 6.34
C VAL A 47 2.15 -7.00 7.16
N ASN A 48 1.48 -6.35 8.12
CA ASN A 48 0.50 -7.02 8.99
C ASN A 48 -0.64 -7.66 8.20
N ASN A 49 -1.13 -6.98 7.17
CA ASN A 49 -2.22 -7.52 6.34
C ASN A 49 -1.78 -8.78 5.59
N LEU A 50 -0.55 -8.79 5.05
CA LEU A 50 -0.03 -9.97 4.38
C LEU A 50 0.26 -11.10 5.37
N VAL A 51 0.80 -10.78 6.55
CA VAL A 51 1.02 -11.79 7.59
C VAL A 51 -0.29 -12.49 7.95
N ASP A 52 -1.37 -11.71 8.13
CA ASP A 52 -2.69 -12.29 8.40
C ASP A 52 -3.14 -13.23 7.27
N ASN A 53 -2.96 -12.84 6.03
CA ASN A 53 -3.33 -13.67 4.89
C ASN A 53 -2.52 -14.96 4.85
N TYR A 54 -1.21 -14.88 5.05
CA TYR A 54 -0.33 -16.04 5.01
C TYR A 54 -0.58 -16.99 6.18
N THR A 55 -0.87 -16.48 7.39
CA THR A 55 -1.20 -17.34 8.53
C THR A 55 -2.52 -18.07 8.32
N LYS A 56 -3.48 -17.43 7.67
CA LYS A 56 -4.74 -18.10 7.29
C LYS A 56 -4.51 -19.20 6.26
N GLU A 57 -3.48 -19.08 5.45
CA GLU A 57 -3.09 -20.10 4.48
C GLU A 57 -2.25 -21.23 5.09
N GLY A 58 -1.89 -21.14 6.37
CA GLY A 58 -1.21 -22.20 7.10
C GLY A 58 0.26 -21.95 7.42
N LEU A 59 0.83 -20.80 7.06
CA LEU A 59 2.20 -20.48 7.43
C LEU A 59 2.25 -20.11 8.92
N ASN A 60 3.37 -20.43 9.59
CA ASN A 60 3.58 -19.92 10.94
C ASN A 60 3.95 -18.43 10.89
N GLU A 61 3.93 -17.76 12.05
CA GLU A 61 4.15 -16.31 12.09
C GLU A 61 5.50 -15.88 11.53
N ASP A 62 6.58 -16.60 11.83
CA ASP A 62 7.91 -16.23 11.34
C ASP A 62 8.01 -16.37 9.83
N GLU A 63 7.48 -17.46 9.28
CA GLU A 63 7.45 -17.68 7.84
C GLU A 63 6.55 -16.64 7.14
N ALA A 64 5.39 -16.35 7.72
CA ALA A 64 4.46 -15.37 7.19
C ALA A 64 5.08 -13.98 7.15
N TYR A 65 5.78 -13.60 8.22
CA TYR A 65 6.44 -12.30 8.31
C TYR A 65 7.55 -12.15 7.27
N THR A 66 8.42 -13.16 7.17
CA THR A 66 9.50 -13.16 6.18
C THR A 66 8.94 -13.09 4.75
N SER A 67 7.93 -13.91 4.47
CA SER A 67 7.28 -13.92 3.15
C SER A 67 6.63 -12.59 2.82
N ALA A 68 5.98 -11.96 3.79
CA ALA A 68 5.34 -10.66 3.59
C ALA A 68 6.36 -9.58 3.24
N ILE A 69 7.46 -9.51 3.99
CA ILE A 69 8.51 -8.52 3.74
C ILE A 69 9.13 -8.72 2.36
N GLU A 70 9.44 -9.96 2.00
CA GLU A 70 10.01 -10.26 0.69
C GLU A 70 9.05 -9.91 -0.44
N TRP A 71 7.77 -10.27 -0.30
CA TRP A 71 6.77 -10.00 -1.31
C TRP A 71 6.63 -8.49 -1.56
N ILE A 72 6.52 -7.71 -0.49
CA ILE A 72 6.38 -6.26 -0.60
C ILE A 72 7.61 -5.65 -1.24
N SER A 73 8.80 -6.08 -0.83
CA SER A 73 10.06 -5.57 -1.37
C SER A 73 10.18 -5.84 -2.87
N TYR A 74 9.94 -7.08 -3.30
CA TYR A 74 10.16 -7.49 -4.69
C TYR A 74 9.02 -7.13 -5.63
N ASN A 75 7.78 -7.13 -5.16
CA ASN A 75 6.62 -6.94 -6.03
C ASN A 75 6.00 -5.55 -5.93
N THR A 76 6.22 -4.84 -4.84
CA THR A 76 5.60 -3.53 -4.62
C THR A 76 6.62 -2.42 -4.67
N ILE A 77 7.58 -2.41 -3.75
CA ILE A 77 8.54 -1.30 -3.63
C ILE A 77 9.38 -1.16 -4.89
N ARG A 78 9.86 -2.25 -5.45
CA ARG A 78 10.66 -2.22 -6.67
C ARG A 78 9.88 -1.75 -7.89
N ALA A 79 8.57 -1.92 -7.89
CA ALA A 79 7.72 -1.52 -9.01
C ALA A 79 7.37 -0.02 -8.97
N ILE A 80 7.40 0.62 -7.81
CA ILE A 80 6.97 2.01 -7.66
C ILE A 80 7.69 2.97 -8.61
N PRO A 81 9.02 2.92 -8.80
CA PRO A 81 9.70 3.84 -9.73
C PRO A 81 9.17 3.76 -11.16
N TYR A 82 8.70 2.60 -11.59
CA TYR A 82 8.15 2.42 -12.94
C TYR A 82 6.75 3.00 -13.08
N MET A 83 6.04 3.21 -11.97
CA MET A 83 4.69 3.76 -11.99
C MET A 83 4.67 5.25 -12.31
N LYS A 84 5.79 5.95 -12.11
CA LYS A 84 5.90 7.40 -12.37
C LYS A 84 5.52 7.78 -13.79
N SER A 85 5.73 6.88 -14.75
CA SER A 85 5.41 7.12 -16.16
C SER A 85 3.90 7.12 -16.42
N TYR A 86 3.11 6.57 -15.49
CA TYR A 86 1.67 6.37 -15.68
C TYR A 86 0.81 7.29 -14.83
N GLY A 87 1.39 7.97 -13.86
CA GLY A 87 0.64 8.87 -12.98
C GLY A 87 1.37 9.15 -11.68
N LYS A 88 0.60 9.46 -10.64
CA LYS A 88 1.14 9.75 -9.31
C LYS A 88 1.38 8.45 -8.55
N GLU A 89 2.64 8.03 -8.47
CA GLU A 89 3.03 6.79 -7.80
C GLU A 89 2.72 6.82 -6.30
N PRO A 90 2.43 5.65 -5.70
CA PRO A 90 2.25 5.57 -4.25
C PRO A 90 3.53 5.91 -3.48
N ILE A 91 3.36 6.41 -2.28
CA ILE A 91 4.45 6.68 -1.35
C ILE A 91 4.32 5.69 -0.19
N ILE A 92 5.43 5.06 0.17
CA ILE A 92 5.47 4.14 1.31
C ILE A 92 6.06 4.87 2.50
N ALA A 93 5.29 4.95 3.58
CA ALA A 93 5.70 5.57 4.83
C ALA A 93 5.94 4.50 5.89
N TYR A 94 6.95 4.71 6.71
CA TYR A 94 7.32 3.80 7.78
C TYR A 94 7.00 4.48 9.12
N SER A 95 6.42 3.73 10.04
CA SER A 95 6.11 4.25 11.38
C SER A 95 7.39 4.35 12.21
N PHE A 96 7.45 5.36 13.07
CA PHE A 96 8.52 5.42 14.05
C PHE A 96 8.32 4.32 15.09
N ASN A 97 9.40 3.67 15.47
CA ASN A 97 9.42 2.73 16.59
C ASN A 97 9.65 3.52 17.87
N THR A 98 8.58 3.71 18.64
CA THR A 98 8.63 4.44 19.91
C THR A 98 8.29 3.56 21.07
#